data_3a51337356d59dcdfe81f86784ad14e6
#
_entry.id   3a51337356d59dcdfe81f86784ad14e6
#
_cell.length_a   1.000
_cell.length_b   1.000
_cell.length_c   1.000
_cell.angle_alpha   90.00
_cell.angle_beta   90.00
_cell.angle_gamma   90.00
#
_symmetry.space_group_name_H-M   'P 1'
#
loop_
_entity.id
_entity.type
_entity.pdbx_description
1 polymer ?
#
loop_
_entity_poly.entity_id
_entity_poly.type
_entity_poly.pdbx_seq_one_letter_code
_entity_poly.pdbx_strand_id
1 'polypeptide(L)' 'MKEGDIFERLSDESEYVVKSIMDSMVVLQSRRGDRQILTGVETLRIKSFYREKEKKVNE' A
#
# COMPACT_ATOMS: atom_id res chain seq x y z
N MET A 1 -3.63 -4.66 -8.46
CA MET A 1 -2.75 -4.54 -7.29
C MET A 1 -1.80 -5.72 -7.25
N LYS A 2 -0.55 -5.46 -7.00
CA LYS A 2 0.43 -6.53 -6.94
C LYS A 2 1.54 -6.14 -5.99
N GLU A 3 2.35 -7.12 -5.61
CA GLU A 3 3.48 -6.87 -4.73
C GLU A 3 4.40 -5.83 -5.34
N GLY A 4 4.84 -4.91 -4.50
CA GLY A 4 5.69 -3.82 -4.93
C GLY A 4 4.94 -2.53 -5.23
N ASP A 5 3.63 -2.58 -5.36
CA ASP A 5 2.85 -1.35 -5.54
C ASP A 5 2.96 -0.48 -4.30
N ILE A 6 2.87 0.82 -4.51
CA ILE A 6 3.03 1.79 -3.44
C ILE A 6 1.72 2.49 -3.20
N PHE A 7 1.33 2.57 -1.93
CA PHE A 7 0.13 3.28 -1.52
C PHE A 7 0.49 4.33 -0.50
N GLU A 8 -0.17 5.47 -0.57
CA GLU A 8 -0.03 6.52 0.41
C GLU A 8 -1.26 6.51 1.30
N ARG A 9 -1.05 6.43 2.62
CA ARG A 9 -2.16 6.54 3.56
C ARG A 9 -2.44 8.02 3.78
N LEU A 10 -3.67 8.42 3.47
CA LEU A 10 -3.98 9.85 3.41
C LEU A 10 -4.08 10.48 4.77
N SER A 11 -4.35 9.69 5.81
CA SER A 11 -4.51 10.26 7.15
C SER A 11 -3.21 10.88 7.66
N ASP A 12 -2.06 10.35 7.27
CA ASP A 12 -0.78 10.86 7.76
C ASP A 12 0.27 10.95 6.66
N GLU A 13 -0.13 10.72 5.42
CA GLU A 13 0.75 10.82 4.26
C GLU A 13 1.92 9.84 4.28
N SER A 14 1.79 8.77 5.04
CA SER A 14 2.80 7.71 5.05
C SER A 14 2.71 6.87 3.79
N GLU A 15 3.85 6.42 3.29
CA GLU A 15 3.89 5.55 2.13
C GLU A 15 4.17 4.12 2.53
N TYR A 16 3.48 3.21 1.87
CA TYR A 16 3.59 1.79 2.13
C TYR A 16 3.76 1.03 0.83
N VAL A 17 4.49 -0.07 0.92
CA VAL A 17 4.69 -0.96 -0.22
C VAL A 17 3.91 -2.23 0.03
N VAL A 18 3.21 -2.73 -0.99
CA VAL A 18 2.51 -4.00 -0.88
C VAL A 18 3.54 -5.11 -0.77
N LYS A 19 3.59 -5.77 0.37
CA LYS A 19 4.55 -6.82 0.62
C LYS A 19 4.02 -8.18 0.22
N SER A 20 2.77 -8.46 0.51
CA SER A 20 2.16 -9.71 0.09
C SER A 20 0.65 -9.55 0.03
N ILE A 21 0.03 -10.40 -0.76
CA ILE A 21 -1.41 -10.40 -0.95
C ILE A 21 -1.89 -11.82 -0.72
N MET A 22 -2.89 -11.97 0.15
CA MET A 22 -3.48 -13.27 0.45
C MET A 22 -4.99 -13.13 0.40
N ASP A 23 -5.60 -13.71 -0.64
CA ASP A 23 -7.04 -13.62 -0.80
C ASP A 23 -7.47 -12.16 -0.78
N SER A 24 -8.24 -11.77 0.23
CA SER A 24 -8.74 -10.40 0.33
C SER A 24 -7.91 -9.55 1.27
N MET A 25 -6.79 -10.05 1.76
CA MET A 25 -5.97 -9.32 2.72
C MET A 25 -4.63 -8.95 2.11
N VAL A 26 -4.09 -7.82 2.56
CA VAL A 26 -2.85 -7.29 2.04
C VAL A 26 -1.95 -6.91 3.21
N VAL A 27 -0.70 -7.29 3.14
CA VAL A 27 0.30 -6.83 4.09
C VAL A 27 1.06 -5.67 3.46
N LEU A 28 1.05 -4.55 4.16
CA LEU A 28 1.76 -3.35 3.73
C LEU A 28 2.98 -3.16 4.61
N GLN A 29 4.09 -2.78 4.00
CA GLN A 29 5.32 -2.47 4.71
C GLN A 29 5.61 -1.00 4.52
N SER A 30 5.84 -0.27 5.61
CA SER A 30 6.18 1.14 5.49
C SER A 30 7.49 1.27 4.71
N ARG A 31 7.60 2.33 3.93
CA ARG A 31 8.81 2.53 3.15
C ARG A 31 10.02 2.78 4.02
N ARG A 32 9.78 3.19 5.25
CA ARG A 32 10.86 3.35 6.22
C ARG A 32 11.29 2.02 6.83
N GLY A 33 10.48 0.98 6.63
CA GLY A 33 10.84 -0.36 7.08
C GLY A 33 10.54 -0.65 8.54
N ASP A 34 9.89 0.27 9.24
CA ASP A 34 9.69 0.14 10.68
C ASP A 34 8.29 -0.29 11.07
N ARG A 35 7.42 -0.56 10.10
CA ARG A 35 6.02 -0.84 10.43
C ARG A 35 5.39 -1.71 9.35
N GLN A 36 4.54 -2.62 9.78
CA GLN A 36 3.72 -3.39 8.86
C GLN A 36 2.27 -3.22 9.24
N ILE A 37 1.40 -3.23 8.25
CA ILE A 37 -0.03 -3.10 8.43
C ILE A 37 -0.70 -4.21 7.66
N LEU A 38 -1.68 -4.86 8.31
CA LEU A 38 -2.53 -5.83 7.64
C LEU A 38 -3.86 -5.14 7.35
N THR A 39 -4.25 -5.12 6.09
CA THR A 39 -5.48 -4.44 5.71
C THR A 39 -6.18 -5.23 4.62
N GLY A 40 -7.43 -4.86 4.34
CA GLY A 40 -8.19 -5.52 3.30
C GLY A 40 -7.93 -4.89 1.95
N VAL A 41 -8.02 -5.70 0.90
CA VAL A 41 -7.89 -5.19 -0.46
C VAL A 41 -8.91 -4.07 -0.70
N GLU A 42 -10.14 -4.28 -0.21
CA GLU A 42 -11.18 -3.28 -0.45
C GLU A 42 -10.89 -1.97 0.27
N THR A 43 -10.28 -2.04 1.44
CA THR A 43 -9.91 -0.83 2.16
C THR A 43 -8.90 -0.02 1.36
N LEU A 44 -7.96 -0.69 0.72
CA LEU A 44 -6.97 0.01 -0.10
C LEU A 44 -7.59 0.70 -1.30
N ARG A 45 -8.75 0.23 -1.74
CA ARG A 45 -9.41 0.83 -2.89
C ARG A 45 -10.25 2.04 -2.53
N ILE A 46 -10.43 2.32 -1.25
CA ILE A 46 -11.20 3.47 -0.82
C ILE A 46 -10.34 4.71 -0.97
N LYS A 47 -10.73 5.55 -1.91
CA LYS A 47 -9.88 6.67 -2.31
C LYS A 47 -9.74 7.73 -1.22
N SER A 48 -10.64 7.74 -0.25
CA SER A 48 -10.52 8.69 0.83
C SER A 48 -9.55 8.22 1.92
N PHE A 49 -9.14 6.94 1.89
CA PHE A 49 -8.21 6.41 2.86
C PHE A 49 -6.81 6.24 2.30
N TYR A 50 -6.71 5.78 1.07
CA TYR A 50 -5.44 5.47 0.44
C TYR A 50 -5.42 5.98 -0.98
N ARG A 51 -4.23 6.32 -1.44
CA ARG A 51 -4.01 6.68 -2.83
C ARG A 51 -2.88 5.83 -3.38
N GLU A 52 -3.16 5.15 -4.48
CA GLU A 52 -2.13 4.37 -5.13
C GLU A 52 -1.19 5.32 -5.85
N LYS A 53 0.10 5.20 -5.57
CA LYS A 53 1.09 6.02 -6.21
C LYS A 53 1.64 5.30 -7.42
N GLU A 54 1.77 6.02 -8.49
CA GLU A 54 2.26 5.44 -9.71
C GLU A 54 3.72 5.06 -9.53
N LYS A 55 4.00 3.80 -9.81
CA LYS A 55 5.36 3.33 -9.71
C LYS A 55 6.15 3.92 -10.88
N LYS A 56 7.17 4.67 -10.57
CA LYS A 56 7.98 5.24 -11.61
C LYS A 56 8.85 4.16 -12.21
N VAL A 57 8.69 3.95 -13.50
CA VAL A 57 9.47 2.96 -14.20
C VAL A 57 10.55 3.67 -14.98
N ASN A 58 11.78 3.35 -14.68
CA ASN A 58 12.92 3.93 -15.39
C ASN A 58 13.31 2.98 -16.50
N GLU A 59 13.24 3.48 -17.70
CA GLU A 59 13.54 2.70 -18.86
C GLU A 59 14.91 2.98 -19.38
#